data_8852a3616c4196746f847f412680fe52
#
_entry.id   8852a3616c4196746f847f412680fe52
#
_cell.length_a   1.000
_cell.length_b   1.000
_cell.length_c   1.000
_cell.angle_alpha   90.00
_cell.angle_beta   90.00
_cell.angle_gamma   90.00
#
_symmetry.space_group_name_H-M   'P 1'
#
loop_
_entity.id
_entity.type
_entity.pdbx_description
1 polymer ?
#
loop_
_entity_poly.entity_id
_entity_poly.type
_entity_poly.pdbx_seq_one_letter_code
_entity_poly.pdbx_strand_id
1 'polypeptide(L)'
;MFPHIEYLEWLQGRPDVAMYDLGSSDLRGVTETQERPATVPPALEGRSDPPVGATLELQIASEYGVDPECVLVTAGASHANFLATATALDADPTSERADGRQRALVEKPGYEPHRRTPAAFDAAVDRFLREDDYQLVPERVEKALTSDTSLVTITNRHNPSGRLADRETLADVAANASAYDARLLVDEAYAPFVTEEQVRPDGALGGPTAAGLDDAVVTGSLTKFLGLGDLRIGWLVADADFVERAREVAHHVPGVADVSRAYGMRAFHHVEDLLAEQRALLAENSALLAEFVAARDDVEGFVADGSTFAFLELTGVDTDELVERAWEDGILIAPGRFFEDDARVRLSLGRAPTDMDAALRALASLLDAPDSSKS
;
A
#
# COMPACT_ATOMS: atom_id res chain seq x y z
N MET A 1 6.72 14.84 -19.40
CA MET A 1 5.29 15.11 -19.02
C MET A 1 4.89 14.04 -18.02
N PHE A 2 4.30 14.41 -16.89
CA PHE A 2 3.82 13.43 -15.92
C PHE A 2 2.73 12.54 -16.54
N PRO A 3 2.87 11.20 -16.51
CA PRO A 3 1.87 10.29 -17.03
C PRO A 3 0.61 10.30 -16.15
N HIS A 4 -0.55 9.98 -16.75
CA HIS A 4 -1.78 9.75 -16.01
C HIS A 4 -1.65 8.52 -15.13
N ILE A 5 -2.27 8.56 -13.96
CA ILE A 5 -2.42 7.42 -13.05
C ILE A 5 -3.90 7.03 -13.09
N GLU A 6 -4.24 6.19 -14.04
CA GLU A 6 -5.63 5.85 -14.38
C GLU A 6 -6.39 5.27 -13.19
N TYR A 7 -5.74 4.45 -12.37
CA TYR A 7 -6.35 3.89 -11.16
C TYR A 7 -6.78 4.98 -10.16
N LEU A 8 -5.92 5.97 -9.89
CA LEU A 8 -6.25 7.02 -8.93
C LEU A 8 -7.32 7.98 -9.47
N GLU A 9 -7.29 8.29 -10.77
CA GLU A 9 -8.31 9.09 -11.43
C GLU A 9 -9.67 8.36 -11.40
N TRP A 10 -9.68 7.07 -11.70
CA TRP A 10 -10.89 6.25 -11.64
C TRP A 10 -11.45 6.13 -10.22
N LEU A 11 -10.60 5.98 -9.20
CA LEU A 11 -11.03 5.84 -7.80
C LEU A 11 -11.57 7.15 -7.21
N GLN A 12 -11.15 8.31 -7.73
CA GLN A 12 -11.46 9.61 -7.15
C GLN A 12 -12.96 9.87 -7.00
N GLY A 13 -13.41 10.13 -5.78
CA GLY A 13 -14.80 10.42 -5.43
C GLY A 13 -15.74 9.20 -5.40
N ARG A 14 -15.33 8.05 -5.90
CA ARG A 14 -16.17 6.84 -5.92
C ARG A 14 -16.44 6.27 -4.52
N PRO A 15 -15.45 6.20 -3.60
CA PRO A 15 -15.71 5.72 -2.23
C PRO A 15 -16.75 6.52 -1.46
N ASP A 16 -16.84 7.83 -1.74
CA ASP A 16 -17.75 8.74 -1.02
C ASP A 16 -19.23 8.57 -1.43
N VAL A 17 -19.48 7.98 -2.59
CA VAL A 17 -20.84 7.79 -3.12
C VAL A 17 -21.23 6.32 -3.27
N ALA A 18 -20.31 5.40 -3.11
CA ALA A 18 -20.60 3.97 -3.14
C ALA A 18 -21.47 3.58 -1.93
N MET A 19 -22.51 2.77 -2.16
CA MET A 19 -23.29 2.17 -1.10
C MET A 19 -22.45 1.12 -0.35
N TYR A 20 -21.69 0.34 -1.10
CA TYR A 20 -20.78 -0.70 -0.59
C TYR A 20 -19.40 -0.50 -1.20
N ASP A 21 -18.42 -0.13 -0.39
CA ASP A 21 -17.05 0.10 -0.84
C ASP A 21 -16.17 -1.13 -0.58
N LEU A 22 -15.98 -1.91 -1.62
CA LEU A 22 -15.03 -3.01 -1.72
C LEU A 22 -13.77 -2.63 -2.54
N GLY A 23 -13.64 -1.36 -2.94
CA GLY A 23 -12.54 -0.86 -3.76
C GLY A 23 -11.43 -0.19 -2.96
N SER A 24 -11.77 0.50 -1.89
CA SER A 24 -10.80 1.18 -1.03
C SER A 24 -10.11 0.20 -0.09
N SER A 25 -8.82 0.35 0.09
CA SER A 25 -7.98 -0.59 0.84
C SER A 25 -7.52 -0.07 2.21
N ASP A 26 -8.14 1.00 2.70
CA ASP A 26 -7.98 1.52 4.05
C ASP A 26 -9.03 0.90 4.99
N LEU A 27 -8.67 0.70 6.26
CA LEU A 27 -9.59 0.21 7.27
C LEU A 27 -10.41 1.37 7.85
N ARG A 28 -11.72 1.30 7.72
CA ARG A 28 -12.68 2.22 8.35
C ARG A 28 -13.77 1.41 9.02
N GLY A 29 -13.62 1.17 10.32
CA GLY A 29 -14.56 0.37 11.10
C GLY A 29 -15.94 1.01 11.34
N VAL A 30 -16.12 2.27 10.96
CA VAL A 30 -17.37 3.02 11.13
C VAL A 30 -17.74 3.69 9.81
N THR A 31 -18.96 3.50 9.35
CA THR A 31 -19.51 4.25 8.21
C THR A 31 -19.81 5.67 8.69
N GLU A 32 -18.98 6.63 8.29
CA GLU A 32 -19.24 8.04 8.61
C GLU A 32 -20.39 8.58 7.76
N THR A 33 -21.51 8.85 8.41
CA THR A 33 -22.65 9.58 7.81
C THR A 33 -22.58 11.08 8.07
N GLN A 34 -21.40 11.62 8.39
CA GLN A 34 -21.26 13.02 8.79
C GLN A 34 -21.24 13.96 7.60
N GLU A 35 -22.08 14.98 7.64
CA GLU A 35 -22.13 16.07 6.67
C GLU A 35 -20.86 16.96 6.66
N ARG A 36 -19.98 16.81 7.65
CA ARG A 36 -18.70 17.53 7.78
C ARG A 36 -17.62 16.61 8.35
N PRO A 37 -16.38 16.75 7.88
CA PRO A 37 -15.24 16.05 8.48
C PRO A 37 -15.14 16.38 9.98
N ALA A 38 -14.90 15.36 10.79
CA ALA A 38 -14.64 15.55 12.21
C ALA A 38 -13.35 16.36 12.41
N THR A 39 -13.34 17.29 13.37
CA THR A 39 -12.11 18.05 13.69
C THR A 39 -11.05 17.16 14.31
N VAL A 40 -11.46 16.12 15.03
CA VAL A 40 -10.61 15.09 15.61
C VAL A 40 -11.02 13.77 14.96
N PRO A 41 -10.10 12.98 14.40
CA PRO A 41 -10.44 11.64 13.92
C PRO A 41 -11.11 10.81 15.02
N PRO A 42 -12.23 10.10 14.73
CA PRO A 42 -12.98 9.34 15.75
C PRO A 42 -12.09 8.38 16.56
N ALA A 43 -11.14 7.71 15.91
CA ALA A 43 -10.20 6.82 16.57
C ALA A 43 -9.27 7.51 17.59
N LEU A 44 -9.17 8.84 17.56
CA LEU A 44 -8.32 9.63 18.46
C LEU A 44 -9.12 10.44 19.48
N GLU A 45 -10.45 10.37 19.48
CA GLU A 45 -11.29 11.05 20.45
C GLU A 45 -11.03 10.51 21.86
N GLY A 46 -10.90 11.42 22.82
CA GLY A 46 -10.67 11.09 24.24
C GLY A 46 -9.27 10.53 24.54
N ARG A 47 -8.42 10.31 23.55
CA ARG A 47 -7.02 9.87 23.76
C ARG A 47 -6.15 11.07 24.12
N SER A 48 -5.19 10.86 25.05
CA SER A 48 -4.27 11.91 25.53
C SER A 48 -3.20 12.26 24.51
N ASP A 49 -2.66 13.47 24.62
CA ASP A 49 -1.45 13.85 23.88
C ASP A 49 -0.20 13.15 24.44
N PRO A 50 0.83 12.91 23.63
CA PRO A 50 2.09 12.37 24.09
C PRO A 50 2.80 13.35 25.06
N PRO A 51 3.81 12.86 25.81
CA PRO A 51 4.64 13.72 26.66
C PRO A 51 5.31 14.86 25.88
N VAL A 52 5.57 15.96 26.58
CA VAL A 52 6.31 17.10 26.03
C VAL A 52 7.69 16.65 25.53
N GLY A 53 8.03 16.99 24.29
CA GLY A 53 9.29 16.61 23.64
C GLY A 53 9.19 15.37 22.74
N ALA A 54 8.05 14.68 22.71
CA ALA A 54 7.81 13.68 21.67
C ALA A 54 7.73 14.36 20.30
N THR A 55 8.32 13.73 19.28
CA THR A 55 8.18 14.12 17.87
C THR A 55 7.74 12.92 17.05
N LEU A 56 7.16 13.15 15.87
CA LEU A 56 6.81 12.05 14.98
C LEU A 56 8.03 11.24 14.56
N GLU A 57 9.14 11.91 14.29
CA GLU A 57 10.39 11.27 13.90
C GLU A 57 10.89 10.31 14.99
N LEU A 58 10.86 10.72 16.26
CA LEU A 58 11.22 9.85 17.40
C LEU A 58 10.29 8.65 17.53
N GLN A 59 8.98 8.86 17.41
CA GLN A 59 7.99 7.79 17.58
C GLN A 59 8.08 6.79 16.42
N ILE A 60 8.17 7.26 15.17
CA ILE A 60 8.35 6.40 14.00
C ILE A 60 9.67 5.64 14.08
N ALA A 61 10.77 6.33 14.41
CA ALA A 61 12.08 5.69 14.58
C ALA A 61 12.04 4.56 15.61
N SER A 62 11.32 4.75 16.72
CA SER A 62 11.12 3.72 17.75
C SER A 62 10.40 2.48 17.18
N GLU A 63 9.35 2.66 16.36
CA GLU A 63 8.61 1.56 15.73
C GLU A 63 9.46 0.75 14.73
N TYR A 64 10.40 1.42 14.07
CA TYR A 64 11.27 0.80 13.07
C TYR A 64 12.64 0.36 13.63
N GLY A 65 12.95 0.67 14.89
CA GLY A 65 14.23 0.34 15.51
C GLY A 65 15.43 1.05 14.87
N VAL A 66 15.23 2.29 14.40
CA VAL A 66 16.27 3.11 13.74
C VAL A 66 16.47 4.43 14.47
N ASP A 67 17.52 5.19 14.10
CA ASP A 67 17.73 6.53 14.62
C ASP A 67 16.75 7.55 13.99
N PRO A 68 16.33 8.61 14.72
CA PRO A 68 15.40 9.60 14.20
C PRO A 68 15.89 10.36 12.96
N GLU A 69 17.20 10.45 12.74
CA GLU A 69 17.79 11.04 11.52
C GLU A 69 17.53 10.20 10.28
N CYS A 70 17.24 8.91 10.45
CA CYS A 70 16.83 7.99 9.39
C CYS A 70 15.34 8.11 9.00
N VAL A 71 14.60 9.08 9.56
CA VAL A 71 13.17 9.25 9.32
C VAL A 71 12.87 10.62 8.71
N LEU A 72 12.06 10.62 7.64
CA LEU A 72 11.45 11.82 7.06
C LEU A 72 9.93 11.69 7.10
N VAL A 73 9.26 12.58 7.83
CA VAL A 73 7.78 12.64 7.88
C VAL A 73 7.24 13.31 6.61
N THR A 74 6.22 12.69 6.01
CA THR A 74 5.67 13.07 4.70
C THR A 74 4.13 13.17 4.74
N ALA A 75 3.55 13.78 3.69
CA ALA A 75 2.10 13.89 3.56
C ALA A 75 1.48 12.57 3.00
N GLY A 76 1.62 11.48 3.74
CA GLY A 76 1.16 10.13 3.39
C GLY A 76 2.18 9.35 2.55
N ALA A 77 1.95 8.03 2.39
CA ALA A 77 2.84 7.12 1.66
C ALA A 77 3.07 7.55 0.21
N SER A 78 2.07 8.10 -0.49
CA SER A 78 2.24 8.57 -1.88
C SER A 78 3.29 9.68 -2.00
N HIS A 79 3.34 10.60 -1.02
CA HIS A 79 4.38 11.63 -0.97
C HIS A 79 5.75 11.01 -0.62
N ALA A 80 5.79 10.05 0.31
CA ALA A 80 7.02 9.32 0.65
C ALA A 80 7.57 8.56 -0.58
N ASN A 81 6.72 7.83 -1.30
CA ASN A 81 7.09 7.11 -2.53
C ASN A 81 7.60 8.05 -3.64
N PHE A 82 6.96 9.22 -3.78
CA PHE A 82 7.41 10.25 -4.74
C PHE A 82 8.81 10.76 -4.38
N LEU A 83 9.03 11.13 -3.12
CA LEU A 83 10.33 11.62 -2.64
C LEU A 83 11.41 10.53 -2.75
N ALA A 84 11.10 9.29 -2.34
CA ALA A 84 12.02 8.16 -2.45
C ALA A 84 12.44 7.92 -3.92
N THR A 85 11.46 7.93 -4.83
CA THR A 85 11.72 7.78 -6.27
C THR A 85 12.54 8.94 -6.83
N ALA A 86 12.16 10.19 -6.49
CA ALA A 86 12.87 11.37 -6.95
C ALA A 86 14.33 11.37 -6.46
N THR A 87 14.56 11.02 -5.19
CA THR A 87 15.89 10.96 -4.58
C THR A 87 16.75 9.85 -5.19
N ALA A 88 16.20 8.66 -5.37
CA ALA A 88 16.92 7.53 -5.95
C ALA A 88 17.25 7.73 -7.44
N LEU A 89 16.45 8.51 -8.16
CA LEU A 89 16.63 8.85 -9.56
C LEU A 89 17.27 10.24 -9.75
N ASP A 90 17.72 10.90 -8.69
CA ASP A 90 18.46 12.16 -8.78
C ASP A 90 19.90 11.85 -9.15
N ALA A 91 20.12 11.74 -10.45
CA ALA A 91 21.37 11.24 -11.00
C ALA A 91 22.56 12.14 -10.72
N ASP A 92 23.69 11.55 -10.38
CA ASP A 92 24.98 12.15 -10.64
C ASP A 92 25.10 12.40 -12.17
N PRO A 93 25.17 13.65 -12.62
CA PRO A 93 25.27 13.97 -14.03
C PRO A 93 26.56 13.45 -14.68
N THR A 94 27.51 12.91 -13.90
CA THR A 94 28.77 12.30 -14.36
C THR A 94 28.66 10.80 -14.57
N SER A 95 27.52 10.16 -14.22
CA SER A 95 27.31 8.72 -14.38
C SER A 95 27.21 8.34 -15.86
N GLU A 96 28.15 7.52 -16.34
CA GLU A 96 28.13 6.96 -17.70
C GLU A 96 27.16 5.77 -17.75
N ARG A 97 26.00 5.94 -18.41
CA ARG A 97 24.99 4.90 -18.64
C ARG A 97 24.84 4.59 -20.11
N ALA A 98 24.47 3.34 -20.43
CA ALA A 98 24.47 2.84 -21.80
C ALA A 98 23.55 3.65 -22.75
N ASP A 99 22.40 4.11 -22.28
CA ASP A 99 21.45 4.94 -23.05
C ASP A 99 21.23 6.36 -22.44
N GLY A 100 22.03 6.73 -21.43
CA GLY A 100 21.94 8.02 -20.73
C GLY A 100 20.72 8.15 -19.82
N ARG A 101 19.94 7.06 -19.61
CA ARG A 101 18.73 7.06 -18.78
C ARG A 101 18.89 6.16 -17.58
N GLN A 102 18.32 6.57 -16.45
CA GLN A 102 18.16 5.71 -15.28
C GLN A 102 17.06 4.68 -15.52
N ARG A 103 17.13 3.56 -14.83
CA ARG A 103 16.14 2.49 -14.93
C ARG A 103 15.55 2.20 -13.55
N ALA A 104 14.23 2.02 -13.53
CA ALA A 104 13.51 1.53 -12.36
C ALA A 104 12.95 0.14 -12.66
N LEU A 105 13.24 -0.83 -11.81
CA LEU A 105 12.71 -2.18 -11.89
C LEU A 105 11.51 -2.31 -10.94
N VAL A 106 10.33 -2.62 -11.46
CA VAL A 106 9.08 -2.62 -10.71
C VAL A 106 8.36 -3.96 -10.85
N GLU A 107 7.79 -4.46 -9.77
CA GLU A 107 7.01 -5.72 -9.77
C GLU A 107 5.80 -5.70 -10.69
N LYS A 108 5.43 -6.89 -11.21
CA LYS A 108 4.22 -7.13 -11.99
C LYS A 108 3.55 -8.46 -11.55
N PRO A 109 2.19 -8.49 -11.30
CA PRO A 109 1.31 -7.31 -11.21
C PRO A 109 1.75 -6.36 -10.09
N GLY A 110 1.22 -5.13 -10.04
CA GLY A 110 1.65 -4.18 -9.00
C GLY A 110 0.90 -2.85 -9.04
N TYR A 111 1.15 -2.03 -8.03
CA TYR A 111 0.49 -0.76 -7.86
C TYR A 111 0.92 0.25 -8.95
N GLU A 112 -0.03 0.78 -9.69
CA GLU A 112 0.21 1.61 -10.88
C GLU A 112 1.16 2.81 -10.64
N PRO A 113 1.06 3.58 -9.54
CA PRO A 113 1.97 4.69 -9.27
C PRO A 113 3.45 4.29 -9.24
N HIS A 114 3.80 3.07 -8.81
CA HIS A 114 5.19 2.62 -8.76
C HIS A 114 5.84 2.56 -10.15
N ARG A 115 5.07 2.31 -11.21
CA ARG A 115 5.58 2.35 -12.60
C ARG A 115 5.43 3.71 -13.26
N ARG A 116 4.43 4.52 -12.85
CA ARG A 116 4.18 5.84 -13.44
C ARG A 116 5.11 6.92 -12.89
N THR A 117 5.42 6.87 -11.61
CA THR A 117 6.27 7.88 -10.97
C THR A 117 7.70 7.90 -11.51
N PRO A 118 8.44 6.77 -11.63
CA PRO A 118 9.76 6.79 -12.27
C PRO A 118 9.73 7.30 -13.72
N ALA A 119 8.69 6.94 -14.48
CA ALA A 119 8.52 7.44 -15.85
C ALA A 119 8.32 8.96 -15.91
N ALA A 120 7.75 9.58 -14.87
CA ALA A 120 7.63 11.03 -14.75
C ALA A 120 8.99 11.73 -14.60
N PHE A 121 9.99 11.03 -14.06
CA PHE A 121 11.40 11.48 -13.97
C PHE A 121 12.25 11.01 -15.16
N ASP A 122 11.60 10.63 -16.27
CA ASP A 122 12.26 10.17 -17.50
C ASP A 122 13.08 8.87 -17.35
N ALA A 123 12.88 8.11 -16.26
CA ALA A 123 13.50 6.79 -16.12
C ALA A 123 12.82 5.77 -17.04
N ALA A 124 13.59 4.82 -17.56
CA ALA A 124 13.05 3.64 -18.19
C ALA A 124 12.49 2.70 -17.10
N VAL A 125 11.32 2.11 -17.34
CA VAL A 125 10.68 1.22 -16.37
C VAL A 125 10.70 -0.20 -16.89
N ASP A 126 11.48 -1.04 -16.21
CA ASP A 126 11.52 -2.49 -16.43
C ASP A 126 10.60 -3.20 -15.45
N ARG A 127 10.22 -4.42 -15.78
CA ARG A 127 9.29 -5.20 -14.96
C ARG A 127 9.86 -6.58 -14.65
N PHE A 128 9.70 -7.02 -13.40
CA PHE A 128 9.87 -8.42 -13.04
C PHE A 128 8.52 -9.04 -12.66
N LEU A 129 8.34 -10.32 -12.96
CA LEU A 129 7.12 -11.06 -12.64
C LEU A 129 7.26 -11.72 -11.28
N ARG A 130 6.26 -11.56 -10.41
CA ARG A 130 6.11 -12.42 -9.24
C ARG A 130 5.77 -13.85 -9.68
N GLU A 131 5.85 -14.84 -8.79
CA GLU A 131 5.38 -16.20 -9.07
C GLU A 131 3.87 -16.23 -9.39
N ASP A 132 3.37 -17.34 -9.89
CA ASP A 132 1.95 -17.49 -10.26
C ASP A 132 1.02 -17.34 -9.04
N ASP A 133 1.52 -17.63 -7.85
CA ASP A 133 0.83 -17.40 -6.57
C ASP A 133 1.21 -16.07 -5.91
N TYR A 134 1.88 -15.18 -6.65
CA TYR A 134 2.33 -13.84 -6.25
C TYR A 134 3.42 -13.79 -5.18
N GLN A 135 4.13 -14.88 -4.89
CA GLN A 135 5.28 -14.82 -4.01
C GLN A 135 6.39 -13.96 -4.61
N LEU A 136 7.10 -13.23 -3.74
CA LEU A 136 8.31 -12.50 -4.10
C LEU A 136 9.48 -13.49 -4.09
N VAL A 137 10.14 -13.65 -5.23
CA VAL A 137 11.28 -14.55 -5.41
C VAL A 137 12.51 -13.72 -5.76
N PRO A 138 13.53 -13.65 -4.86
CA PRO A 138 14.72 -12.80 -5.03
C PRO A 138 15.47 -13.06 -6.34
N GLU A 139 15.53 -14.29 -6.81
CA GLU A 139 16.21 -14.68 -8.06
C GLU A 139 15.54 -14.10 -9.31
N ARG A 140 14.23 -13.85 -9.26
CA ARG A 140 13.53 -13.17 -10.36
C ARG A 140 13.86 -11.69 -10.42
N VAL A 141 14.07 -11.06 -9.27
CA VAL A 141 14.53 -9.68 -9.17
C VAL A 141 15.98 -9.59 -9.70
N GLU A 142 16.88 -10.42 -9.20
CA GLU A 142 18.28 -10.49 -9.61
C GLU A 142 18.41 -10.64 -11.14
N LYS A 143 17.66 -11.57 -11.73
CA LYS A 143 17.67 -11.84 -13.17
C LYS A 143 17.22 -10.64 -14.02
N ALA A 144 16.39 -9.76 -13.47
CA ALA A 144 15.85 -8.59 -14.16
C ALA A 144 16.69 -7.31 -13.94
N LEU A 145 17.61 -7.32 -12.97
CA LEU A 145 18.53 -6.21 -12.71
C LEU A 145 19.54 -6.02 -13.83
N THR A 146 19.93 -4.79 -14.05
CA THR A 146 20.99 -4.39 -15.00
C THR A 146 21.90 -3.35 -14.34
N SER A 147 23.09 -3.11 -14.91
CA SER A 147 24.02 -2.07 -14.43
C SER A 147 23.44 -0.65 -14.48
N ASP A 148 22.37 -0.43 -15.22
CA ASP A 148 21.71 0.88 -15.34
C ASP A 148 20.50 1.00 -14.39
N THR A 149 20.15 -0.06 -13.65
CA THR A 149 19.09 -0.04 -12.64
C THR A 149 19.53 0.80 -11.44
N SER A 150 18.72 1.80 -11.08
CA SER A 150 18.98 2.68 -9.93
C SER A 150 17.98 2.46 -8.79
N LEU A 151 16.82 1.90 -9.13
CA LEU A 151 15.72 1.71 -8.18
C LEU A 151 14.99 0.41 -8.46
N VAL A 152 14.81 -0.40 -7.43
CA VAL A 152 13.87 -1.53 -7.41
C VAL A 152 12.68 -1.12 -6.53
N THR A 153 11.46 -1.31 -7.00
CA THR A 153 10.26 -0.96 -6.20
C THR A 153 9.34 -2.16 -6.05
N ILE A 154 8.99 -2.46 -4.80
CA ILE A 154 8.03 -3.50 -4.43
C ILE A 154 7.04 -2.98 -3.39
N THR A 155 5.90 -3.66 -3.26
CA THR A 155 4.94 -3.42 -2.18
C THR A 155 4.94 -4.60 -1.21
N ASN A 156 5.09 -4.35 0.07
CA ASN A 156 4.94 -5.35 1.12
C ASN A 156 3.92 -4.86 2.17
N ARG A 157 2.84 -5.48 2.33
CA ARG A 157 2.15 -6.64 1.73
C ARG A 157 1.80 -6.33 0.26
N HIS A 158 2.00 -7.28 -0.64
CA HIS A 158 1.84 -7.08 -2.07
C HIS A 158 0.42 -6.64 -2.45
N ASN A 159 0.31 -5.51 -3.10
CA ASN A 159 -0.92 -4.99 -3.69
C ASN A 159 -0.90 -5.29 -5.21
N PRO A 160 -1.75 -6.22 -5.71
CA PRO A 160 -3.11 -6.51 -5.22
C PRO A 160 -3.33 -7.85 -4.49
N SER A 161 -2.36 -8.76 -4.41
CA SER A 161 -2.63 -10.16 -3.99
C SER A 161 -2.75 -10.40 -2.50
N GLY A 162 -2.23 -9.48 -1.68
CA GLY A 162 -2.18 -9.67 -0.23
C GLY A 162 -1.03 -10.57 0.26
N ARG A 163 -0.16 -11.09 -0.62
CA ARG A 163 1.02 -11.86 -0.18
C ARG A 163 1.97 -11.00 0.65
N LEU A 164 2.52 -11.59 1.70
CA LEU A 164 3.47 -10.95 2.60
C LEU A 164 4.83 -11.64 2.45
N ALA A 165 5.85 -10.87 2.11
CA ALA A 165 7.24 -11.33 2.18
C ALA A 165 7.78 -11.12 3.60
N ASP A 166 8.54 -12.07 4.08
CA ASP A 166 9.24 -11.96 5.36
C ASP A 166 10.53 -11.13 5.23
N ARG A 167 11.15 -10.83 6.37
CA ARG A 167 12.37 -10.01 6.40
C ARG A 167 13.55 -10.67 5.69
N GLU A 168 13.65 -12.01 5.69
CA GLU A 168 14.72 -12.74 5.01
C GLU A 168 14.61 -12.55 3.49
N THR A 169 13.44 -12.74 2.94
CA THR A 169 13.15 -12.47 1.51
C THR A 169 13.45 -11.01 1.14
N LEU A 170 13.05 -10.05 2.00
CA LEU A 170 13.34 -8.62 1.78
C LEU A 170 14.85 -8.34 1.80
N ALA A 171 15.59 -8.98 2.70
CA ALA A 171 17.05 -8.84 2.80
C ALA A 171 17.75 -9.38 1.55
N ASP A 172 17.32 -10.52 1.03
CA ASP A 172 17.87 -11.09 -0.21
C ASP A 172 17.63 -10.17 -1.42
N VAL A 173 16.43 -9.58 -1.51
CA VAL A 173 16.11 -8.60 -2.57
C VAL A 173 16.95 -7.33 -2.41
N ALA A 174 17.15 -6.84 -1.18
CA ALA A 174 17.99 -5.67 -0.90
C ALA A 174 19.45 -5.94 -1.30
N ALA A 175 19.99 -7.12 -0.92
CA ALA A 175 21.34 -7.51 -1.29
C ALA A 175 21.51 -7.62 -2.83
N ASN A 176 20.51 -8.17 -3.52
CA ASN A 176 20.53 -8.23 -4.98
C ASN A 176 20.53 -6.82 -5.60
N ALA A 177 19.71 -5.90 -5.10
CA ALA A 177 19.67 -4.50 -5.59
C ALA A 177 21.01 -3.79 -5.32
N SER A 178 21.55 -3.89 -4.10
CA SER A 178 22.80 -3.26 -3.68
C SER A 178 24.01 -3.76 -4.52
N ALA A 179 24.01 -5.02 -4.95
CA ALA A 179 25.05 -5.57 -5.83
C ALA A 179 25.12 -4.88 -7.22
N TYR A 180 24.08 -4.13 -7.59
CA TYR A 180 24.02 -3.34 -8.81
C TYR A 180 24.00 -1.82 -8.54
N ASP A 181 24.39 -1.39 -7.33
CA ASP A 181 24.32 0.01 -6.89
C ASP A 181 22.89 0.61 -7.00
N ALA A 182 21.85 -0.23 -6.89
CA ALA A 182 20.46 0.15 -6.92
C ALA A 182 19.86 0.22 -5.51
N ARG A 183 18.98 1.18 -5.27
CA ARG A 183 18.17 1.27 -4.04
C ARG A 183 16.96 0.33 -4.12
N LEU A 184 16.61 -0.30 -3.00
CA LEU A 184 15.34 -1.03 -2.86
C LEU A 184 14.31 -0.15 -2.15
N LEU A 185 13.26 0.28 -2.85
CA LEU A 185 12.09 0.92 -2.26
C LEU A 185 11.04 -0.14 -1.94
N VAL A 186 10.70 -0.25 -0.65
CA VAL A 186 9.61 -1.10 -0.16
C VAL A 186 8.47 -0.22 0.34
N ASP A 187 7.35 -0.21 -0.39
CA ASP A 187 6.11 0.40 0.10
C ASP A 187 5.47 -0.52 1.14
N GLU A 188 5.64 -0.19 2.42
CA GLU A 188 5.16 -0.94 3.57
C GLU A 188 3.80 -0.43 4.10
N ALA A 189 3.03 0.30 3.28
CA ALA A 189 1.71 0.78 3.70
C ALA A 189 0.78 -0.35 4.16
N TYR A 190 1.03 -1.58 3.73
CA TYR A 190 0.27 -2.78 4.08
C TYR A 190 1.04 -3.79 4.95
N ALA A 191 2.29 -3.56 5.29
CA ALA A 191 3.06 -4.46 6.16
C ALA A 191 2.42 -4.68 7.55
N PRO A 192 1.78 -3.67 8.18
CA PRO A 192 1.11 -3.84 9.46
C PRO A 192 -0.13 -4.77 9.44
N PHE A 193 -0.66 -5.10 8.24
CA PHE A 193 -1.78 -6.03 8.11
C PHE A 193 -1.30 -7.47 8.31
N VAL A 194 -1.26 -7.89 9.56
CA VAL A 194 -0.84 -9.21 10.03
C VAL A 194 -1.81 -9.74 11.08
N THR A 195 -1.97 -11.06 11.16
CA THR A 195 -2.70 -11.70 12.26
C THR A 195 -1.87 -11.60 13.55
N GLU A 196 -2.49 -11.83 14.72
CA GLU A 196 -1.78 -11.86 16.00
C GLU A 196 -0.61 -12.87 16.00
N GLU A 197 -0.74 -13.99 15.30
CA GLU A 197 0.29 -15.03 15.19
C GLU A 197 1.44 -14.63 14.27
N GLN A 198 1.18 -13.73 13.33
CA GLN A 198 2.16 -13.19 12.39
C GLN A 198 2.91 -11.98 12.93
N VAL A 199 2.48 -11.40 14.07
CA VAL A 199 3.17 -10.25 14.68
C VAL A 199 4.63 -10.60 14.98
N ARG A 200 5.53 -9.74 14.57
CA ARG A 200 6.98 -9.87 14.77
C ARG A 200 7.47 -8.77 15.71
N PRO A 201 8.19 -9.13 16.81
CA PRO A 201 8.75 -8.15 17.74
C PRO A 201 9.83 -7.25 17.12
N ASP A 202 10.47 -7.74 16.06
CA ASP A 202 11.51 -7.05 15.27
C ASP A 202 10.96 -6.38 14.00
N GLY A 203 9.63 -6.36 13.87
CA GLY A 203 8.92 -5.72 12.77
C GLY A 203 8.42 -4.32 13.12
N ALA A 204 8.10 -3.52 12.11
CA ALA A 204 7.47 -2.22 12.30
C ALA A 204 5.95 -2.36 12.38
N LEU A 205 5.34 -1.80 13.40
CA LEU A 205 3.89 -1.90 13.64
C LEU A 205 3.39 -3.38 13.64
N GLY A 206 4.28 -4.31 14.00
CA GLY A 206 4.02 -5.74 14.03
C GLY A 206 4.25 -6.49 12.71
N GLY A 207 4.41 -5.81 11.58
CA GLY A 207 4.68 -6.41 10.27
C GLY A 207 6.19 -6.51 9.95
N PRO A 208 6.59 -7.38 9.00
CA PRO A 208 7.98 -7.43 8.55
C PRO A 208 8.38 -6.12 7.88
N THR A 209 9.62 -5.69 8.09
CA THR A 209 10.15 -4.44 7.52
C THR A 209 11.52 -4.63 6.88
N ALA A 210 11.80 -3.87 5.83
CA ALA A 210 13.13 -3.72 5.23
C ALA A 210 13.95 -2.59 5.89
N ALA A 211 13.41 -1.87 6.84
CA ALA A 211 14.13 -0.80 7.52
C ALA A 211 15.42 -1.33 8.18
N GLY A 212 16.50 -0.56 8.04
CA GLY A 212 17.82 -0.92 8.53
C GLY A 212 18.57 -1.97 7.69
N LEU A 213 18.02 -2.43 6.55
CA LEU A 213 18.79 -3.15 5.54
C LEU A 213 19.60 -2.15 4.70
N ASP A 214 20.77 -2.59 4.25
CA ASP A 214 21.63 -1.78 3.39
C ASP A 214 20.89 -1.40 2.09
N ASP A 215 21.03 -0.14 1.67
CA ASP A 215 20.40 0.42 0.46
C ASP A 215 18.86 0.29 0.38
N ALA A 216 18.20 -0.05 1.49
CA ALA A 216 16.74 -0.09 1.54
C ALA A 216 16.14 1.26 1.93
N VAL A 217 15.04 1.60 1.26
CA VAL A 217 14.17 2.73 1.55
C VAL A 217 12.78 2.19 1.82
N VAL A 218 12.24 2.48 2.98
CA VAL A 218 10.90 2.02 3.39
C VAL A 218 9.96 3.20 3.42
N THR A 219 8.72 3.02 2.98
CA THR A 219 7.66 4.02 3.11
C THR A 219 6.44 3.44 3.81
N GLY A 220 5.76 4.29 4.59
CA GLY A 220 4.57 3.88 5.31
C GLY A 220 3.62 5.05 5.57
N SER A 221 2.45 4.77 6.13
CA SER A 221 1.49 5.80 6.51
C SER A 221 0.49 5.34 7.57
N LEU A 222 -0.14 6.31 8.23
CA LEU A 222 -1.29 6.07 9.11
C LEU A 222 -2.59 5.78 8.34
N THR A 223 -2.58 5.90 7.01
CA THR A 223 -3.80 5.87 6.18
C THR A 223 -4.45 4.49 6.13
N LYS A 224 -3.65 3.44 5.87
CA LYS A 224 -4.21 2.14 5.48
C LYS A 224 -4.66 1.32 6.68
N PHE A 225 -3.72 0.88 7.49
CA PHE A 225 -4.02 0.00 8.62
C PHE A 225 -4.79 0.73 9.73
N LEU A 226 -4.38 1.95 10.08
CA LEU A 226 -5.00 2.71 11.16
C LEU A 226 -6.22 3.55 10.72
N GLY A 227 -6.55 3.56 9.43
CA GLY A 227 -7.72 4.31 8.92
C GLY A 227 -7.65 5.84 9.06
N LEU A 228 -6.45 6.38 9.38
CA LEU A 228 -6.24 7.81 9.65
C LEU A 228 -5.83 8.58 8.38
N GLY A 229 -6.51 8.29 7.26
CA GLY A 229 -6.19 8.87 5.94
C GLY A 229 -6.29 10.40 5.88
N ASP A 230 -7.22 10.99 6.61
CA ASP A 230 -7.48 12.43 6.61
C ASP A 230 -6.33 13.23 7.26
N LEU A 231 -5.54 12.61 8.13
CA LEU A 231 -4.35 13.24 8.70
C LEU A 231 -3.25 13.48 7.68
N ARG A 232 -3.24 12.73 6.57
CA ARG A 232 -2.17 12.79 5.56
C ARG A 232 -0.77 12.67 6.18
N ILE A 233 -0.58 11.72 7.11
CA ILE A 233 0.70 11.39 7.72
C ILE A 233 1.24 10.11 7.09
N GLY A 234 2.47 10.19 6.60
CA GLY A 234 3.31 9.10 6.18
C GLY A 234 4.77 9.36 6.51
N TRP A 235 5.63 8.47 6.11
CA TRP A 235 7.06 8.56 6.37
C TRP A 235 7.88 7.82 5.34
N LEU A 236 9.15 8.20 5.26
CA LEU A 236 10.22 7.52 4.58
C LEU A 236 11.27 7.18 5.64
N VAL A 237 11.78 5.95 5.61
CA VAL A 237 12.87 5.45 6.47
C VAL A 237 13.97 4.93 5.58
N ALA A 238 15.20 5.42 5.76
CA ALA A 238 16.39 5.01 5.02
C ALA A 238 17.65 5.34 5.82
N ASP A 239 18.83 5.11 5.27
CA ASP A 239 20.07 5.67 5.84
C ASP A 239 20.03 7.20 5.92
N ALA A 240 20.79 7.78 6.85
CA ALA A 240 20.75 9.22 7.13
C ALA A 240 21.11 10.09 5.92
N ASP A 241 22.05 9.66 5.09
CA ASP A 241 22.49 10.41 3.90
C ASP A 241 21.37 10.46 2.86
N PHE A 242 20.67 9.34 2.64
CA PHE A 242 19.51 9.29 1.76
C PHE A 242 18.37 10.18 2.27
N VAL A 243 18.09 10.11 3.59
CA VAL A 243 17.05 10.95 4.23
C VAL A 243 17.38 12.44 4.11
N GLU A 244 18.64 12.84 4.31
CA GLU A 244 19.07 14.24 4.14
C GLU A 244 18.84 14.69 2.69
N ARG A 245 19.22 13.88 1.70
CA ARG A 245 18.96 14.18 0.30
C ARG A 245 17.44 14.23 -0.02
N ALA A 246 16.67 13.31 0.51
CA ALA A 246 15.20 13.32 0.36
C ALA A 246 14.58 14.58 0.98
N ARG A 247 15.14 15.10 2.08
CA ARG A 247 14.72 16.35 2.72
C ARG A 247 14.98 17.57 1.82
N GLU A 248 16.11 17.60 1.11
CA GLU A 248 16.38 18.64 0.11
C GLU A 248 15.35 18.60 -1.04
N VAL A 249 15.02 17.41 -1.55
CA VAL A 249 13.97 17.24 -2.57
C VAL A 249 12.60 17.68 -2.01
N ALA A 250 12.30 17.38 -0.77
CA ALA A 250 11.06 17.76 -0.11
C ALA A 250 10.87 19.28 0.04
N HIS A 251 11.92 20.10 -0.01
CA HIS A 251 11.79 21.57 -0.02
C HIS A 251 11.04 22.12 -1.25
N HIS A 252 10.90 21.34 -2.32
CA HIS A 252 10.18 21.73 -3.53
C HIS A 252 8.67 21.52 -3.45
N VAL A 253 8.17 20.84 -2.41
CA VAL A 253 6.75 20.52 -2.23
C VAL A 253 6.28 20.89 -0.82
N PRO A 254 4.98 21.20 -0.61
CA PRO A 254 4.47 21.49 0.73
C PRO A 254 4.69 20.35 1.71
N GLY A 255 5.06 20.68 2.95
CA GLY A 255 5.20 19.72 4.04
C GLY A 255 3.86 19.37 4.71
N VAL A 256 3.97 18.62 5.81
CA VAL A 256 2.84 18.20 6.64
C VAL A 256 2.39 19.36 7.54
N ALA A 257 1.08 19.59 7.63
CA ALA A 257 0.51 20.61 8.50
C ALA A 257 0.73 20.27 9.99
N ASP A 258 0.95 21.30 10.82
CA ASP A 258 1.21 21.12 12.26
C ASP A 258 0.06 20.41 12.99
N VAL A 259 -1.19 20.68 12.61
CA VAL A 259 -2.36 20.00 13.18
C VAL A 259 -2.32 18.49 12.87
N SER A 260 -1.96 18.11 11.67
CA SER A 260 -1.79 16.70 11.28
C SER A 260 -0.66 16.05 12.05
N ARG A 261 0.47 16.74 12.23
CA ARG A 261 1.60 16.26 13.05
C ARG A 261 1.16 16.02 14.51
N ALA A 262 0.40 16.93 15.10
CA ALA A 262 -0.10 16.79 16.48
C ALA A 262 -0.98 15.54 16.63
N TYR A 263 -1.94 15.31 15.74
CA TYR A 263 -2.76 14.10 15.76
C TYR A 263 -1.97 12.83 15.39
N GLY A 264 -1.00 12.92 14.50
CA GLY A 264 -0.09 11.82 14.21
C GLY A 264 0.72 11.39 15.42
N MET A 265 1.25 12.34 16.21
CA MET A 265 1.94 12.06 17.46
C MET A 265 1.01 11.41 18.49
N ARG A 266 -0.25 11.84 18.58
CA ARG A 266 -1.27 11.20 19.43
C ARG A 266 -1.54 9.76 18.98
N ALA A 267 -1.65 9.51 17.67
CA ALA A 267 -1.86 8.18 17.13
C ALA A 267 -0.71 7.23 17.49
N PHE A 268 0.53 7.64 17.31
CA PHE A 268 1.70 6.85 17.71
C PHE A 268 1.82 6.64 19.22
N HIS A 269 1.38 7.60 20.03
CA HIS A 269 1.35 7.45 21.49
C HIS A 269 0.38 6.35 21.96
N HIS A 270 -0.63 6.03 21.15
CA HIS A 270 -1.62 4.99 21.41
C HIS A 270 -1.60 3.88 20.36
N VAL A 271 -0.46 3.70 19.69
CA VAL A 271 -0.37 2.81 18.52
C VAL A 271 -0.71 1.36 18.85
N GLU A 272 -0.28 0.84 20.00
CA GLU A 272 -0.56 -0.54 20.42
C GLU A 272 -2.07 -0.82 20.52
N ASP A 273 -2.83 0.08 21.17
CA ASP A 273 -4.29 -0.04 21.29
C ASP A 273 -4.96 0.01 19.90
N LEU A 274 -4.53 0.98 19.05
CA LEU A 274 -5.07 1.14 17.70
C LEU A 274 -4.77 -0.08 16.82
N LEU A 275 -3.58 -0.67 16.94
CA LEU A 275 -3.21 -1.89 16.22
C LEU A 275 -4.10 -3.07 16.64
N ALA A 276 -4.35 -3.24 17.94
CA ALA A 276 -5.21 -4.32 18.45
C ALA A 276 -6.66 -4.17 17.95
N GLU A 277 -7.22 -2.96 18.02
CA GLU A 277 -8.57 -2.65 17.50
C GLU A 277 -8.69 -3.01 16.01
N GLN A 278 -7.71 -2.61 15.20
CA GLN A 278 -7.72 -2.85 13.75
C GLN A 278 -7.49 -4.32 13.38
N ARG A 279 -6.67 -5.06 14.14
CA ARG A 279 -6.49 -6.51 13.93
C ARG A 279 -7.76 -7.29 14.22
N ALA A 280 -8.52 -6.92 15.25
CA ALA A 280 -9.82 -7.54 15.54
C ALA A 280 -10.80 -7.34 14.38
N LEU A 281 -10.93 -6.11 13.85
CA LEU A 281 -11.74 -5.80 12.68
C LEU A 281 -11.31 -6.61 11.44
N LEU A 282 -10.00 -6.66 11.19
CA LEU A 282 -9.44 -7.39 10.06
C LEU A 282 -9.71 -8.89 10.14
N ALA A 283 -9.58 -9.49 11.33
CA ALA A 283 -9.82 -10.91 11.53
C ALA A 283 -11.27 -11.29 11.19
N GLU A 284 -12.25 -10.48 11.63
CA GLU A 284 -13.66 -10.71 11.33
C GLU A 284 -13.96 -10.59 9.83
N ASN A 285 -13.45 -9.53 9.20
CA ASN A 285 -13.66 -9.30 7.77
C ASN A 285 -12.95 -10.34 6.87
N SER A 286 -11.75 -10.78 7.26
CA SER A 286 -11.02 -11.84 6.54
C SER A 286 -11.78 -13.15 6.55
N ALA A 287 -12.44 -13.49 7.68
CA ALA A 287 -13.28 -14.68 7.76
C ALA A 287 -14.49 -14.59 6.81
N LEU A 288 -15.18 -13.44 6.75
CA LEU A 288 -16.30 -13.21 5.83
C LEU A 288 -15.89 -13.38 4.36
N LEU A 289 -14.73 -12.83 3.96
CA LEU A 289 -14.25 -12.98 2.59
C LEU A 289 -13.82 -14.42 2.28
N ALA A 290 -13.15 -15.09 3.23
CA ALA A 290 -12.75 -16.48 3.06
C ALA A 290 -13.96 -17.40 2.89
N GLU A 291 -15.04 -17.17 3.66
CA GLU A 291 -16.30 -17.90 3.52
C GLU A 291 -16.97 -17.62 2.17
N PHE A 292 -16.99 -16.37 1.73
CA PHE A 292 -17.53 -16.00 0.42
C PHE A 292 -16.80 -16.72 -0.71
N VAL A 293 -15.46 -16.71 -0.71
CA VAL A 293 -14.65 -17.38 -1.75
C VAL A 293 -14.86 -18.89 -1.71
N ALA A 294 -14.87 -19.51 -0.50
CA ALA A 294 -15.03 -20.96 -0.34
C ALA A 294 -16.42 -21.47 -0.73
N ALA A 295 -17.44 -20.61 -0.70
CA ALA A 295 -18.82 -20.97 -1.03
C ALA A 295 -19.13 -20.91 -2.53
N ARG A 296 -18.16 -20.50 -3.40
CA ARG A 296 -18.40 -20.22 -4.81
C ARG A 296 -17.43 -20.94 -5.73
N ASP A 297 -17.98 -21.67 -6.71
CA ASP A 297 -17.19 -22.38 -7.73
C ASP A 297 -16.76 -21.46 -8.89
N ASP A 298 -17.35 -20.27 -9.00
CA ASP A 298 -17.07 -19.25 -10.02
C ASP A 298 -16.08 -18.16 -9.56
N VAL A 299 -15.54 -18.29 -8.35
CA VAL A 299 -14.53 -17.37 -7.77
C VAL A 299 -13.26 -18.15 -7.46
N GLU A 300 -12.18 -17.84 -8.16
CA GLU A 300 -10.88 -18.47 -7.95
C GLU A 300 -9.87 -17.49 -7.34
N GLY A 301 -9.09 -17.96 -6.37
CA GLY A 301 -8.05 -17.20 -5.69
C GLY A 301 -7.90 -17.60 -4.25
N PHE A 302 -7.11 -16.83 -3.50
CA PHE A 302 -6.90 -17.07 -2.08
C PHE A 302 -7.07 -15.78 -1.29
N VAL A 303 -7.51 -15.91 -0.06
CA VAL A 303 -7.50 -14.84 0.94
C VAL A 303 -6.29 -15.05 1.82
N ALA A 304 -5.28 -14.20 1.69
CA ALA A 304 -4.07 -14.30 2.49
C ALA A 304 -4.37 -13.91 3.94
N ASP A 305 -3.89 -14.70 4.90
CA ASP A 305 -4.07 -14.44 6.33
C ASP A 305 -3.58 -13.03 6.70
N GLY A 306 -4.42 -12.28 7.39
CA GLY A 306 -4.13 -10.89 7.78
C GLY A 306 -4.18 -9.87 6.64
N SER A 307 -4.54 -10.26 5.41
CA SER A 307 -4.67 -9.30 4.31
C SER A 307 -5.94 -8.43 4.45
N THR A 308 -5.86 -7.20 3.96
CA THR A 308 -7.02 -6.31 3.81
C THR A 308 -7.72 -6.46 2.47
N PHE A 309 -7.21 -7.29 1.57
CA PHE A 309 -7.79 -7.52 0.24
C PHE A 309 -7.41 -8.89 -0.31
N ALA A 310 -8.19 -9.34 -1.30
CA ALA A 310 -7.90 -10.49 -2.14
C ALA A 310 -7.98 -10.10 -3.62
N PHE A 311 -7.17 -10.77 -4.43
CA PHE A 311 -7.12 -10.60 -5.88
C PHE A 311 -7.66 -11.85 -6.56
N LEU A 312 -8.91 -11.79 -7.02
CA LEU A 312 -9.73 -12.92 -7.37
C LEU A 312 -10.02 -12.95 -8.87
N GLU A 313 -9.92 -14.11 -9.46
CA GLU A 313 -10.40 -14.40 -10.81
C GLU A 313 -11.87 -14.83 -10.76
N LEU A 314 -12.67 -14.30 -11.68
CA LEU A 314 -14.10 -14.58 -11.75
C LEU A 314 -14.38 -15.32 -13.05
N THR A 315 -14.78 -16.59 -12.92
CA THR A 315 -14.99 -17.47 -14.08
C THR A 315 -16.32 -17.16 -14.79
N GLY A 316 -16.26 -17.01 -16.10
CA GLY A 316 -17.46 -16.86 -16.93
C GLY A 316 -18.06 -15.46 -17.00
N VAL A 317 -17.37 -14.45 -16.42
CA VAL A 317 -17.78 -13.04 -16.43
C VAL A 317 -16.67 -12.20 -17.06
N ASP A 318 -17.04 -11.20 -17.83
CA ASP A 318 -16.13 -10.12 -18.21
C ASP A 318 -15.94 -9.20 -16.98
N THR A 319 -14.70 -9.02 -16.54
CA THR A 319 -14.41 -8.29 -15.31
C THR A 319 -14.73 -6.81 -15.41
N ASP A 320 -14.55 -6.19 -16.59
CA ASP A 320 -14.86 -4.78 -16.78
C ASP A 320 -16.37 -4.56 -16.80
N GLU A 321 -17.13 -5.45 -17.47
CA GLU A 321 -18.60 -5.42 -17.45
C GLU A 321 -19.15 -5.65 -16.03
N LEU A 322 -18.57 -6.59 -15.28
CA LEU A 322 -18.94 -6.81 -13.87
C LEU A 322 -18.71 -5.57 -13.02
N VAL A 323 -17.55 -4.91 -13.17
CA VAL A 323 -17.22 -3.69 -12.41
C VAL A 323 -18.20 -2.56 -12.71
N GLU A 324 -18.63 -2.40 -13.97
CA GLU A 324 -19.63 -1.42 -14.37
C GLU A 324 -21.02 -1.75 -13.77
N ARG A 325 -21.48 -2.98 -13.86
CA ARG A 325 -22.74 -3.44 -13.23
C ARG A 325 -22.70 -3.31 -11.70
N ALA A 326 -21.59 -3.69 -11.06
CA ALA A 326 -21.40 -3.53 -9.63
C ALA A 326 -21.52 -2.06 -9.23
N TRP A 327 -20.92 -1.15 -10.02
CA TRP A 327 -21.02 0.28 -9.77
C TRP A 327 -22.46 0.82 -9.92
N GLU A 328 -23.23 0.35 -10.89
CA GLU A 328 -24.65 0.69 -11.05
C GLU A 328 -25.49 0.25 -9.84
N ASP A 329 -25.13 -0.88 -9.21
CA ASP A 329 -25.74 -1.39 -7.98
C ASP A 329 -25.14 -0.78 -6.71
N GLY A 330 -24.24 0.21 -6.84
CA GLY A 330 -23.60 0.93 -5.72
C GLY A 330 -22.46 0.16 -5.06
N ILE A 331 -21.93 -0.88 -5.69
CA ILE A 331 -20.79 -1.68 -5.18
C ILE A 331 -19.50 -1.23 -5.88
N LEU A 332 -18.54 -0.71 -5.12
CA LEU A 332 -17.24 -0.35 -5.64
C LEU A 332 -16.26 -1.54 -5.56
N ILE A 333 -15.77 -2.00 -6.71
CA ILE A 333 -14.79 -3.08 -6.85
C ILE A 333 -13.60 -2.54 -7.67
N ALA A 334 -12.37 -2.84 -7.27
CA ALA A 334 -11.20 -2.40 -8.03
C ALA A 334 -10.89 -3.38 -9.18
N PRO A 335 -10.98 -2.94 -10.47
CA PRO A 335 -10.70 -3.80 -11.60
C PRO A 335 -9.21 -4.15 -11.71
N GLY A 336 -8.92 -5.39 -12.10
CA GLY A 336 -7.57 -5.93 -12.16
C GLY A 336 -6.69 -5.29 -13.24
N ARG A 337 -7.27 -4.68 -14.27
CA ARG A 337 -6.52 -3.95 -15.32
C ARG A 337 -5.59 -2.87 -14.76
N PHE A 338 -5.93 -2.25 -13.62
CA PHE A 338 -5.06 -1.27 -12.96
C PHE A 338 -3.81 -1.90 -12.33
N PHE A 339 -3.82 -3.22 -12.17
CA PHE A 339 -2.68 -4.02 -11.70
C PHE A 339 -2.04 -4.84 -12.84
N GLU A 340 -2.48 -4.60 -14.10
CA GLU A 340 -2.01 -5.29 -15.32
C GLU A 340 -2.43 -6.77 -15.39
N ASP A 341 -3.61 -7.08 -14.87
CA ASP A 341 -4.25 -8.40 -14.92
C ASP A 341 -5.78 -8.25 -15.14
N ASP A 342 -6.21 -8.32 -16.40
CA ASP A 342 -7.59 -8.04 -16.81
C ASP A 342 -8.58 -9.16 -16.42
N ALA A 343 -8.08 -10.34 -16.01
CA ALA A 343 -8.94 -11.46 -15.62
C ALA A 343 -9.43 -11.39 -14.16
N ARG A 344 -8.92 -10.43 -13.39
CA ARG A 344 -9.11 -10.39 -11.94
C ARG A 344 -9.77 -9.10 -11.45
N VAL A 345 -10.30 -9.18 -10.25
CA VAL A 345 -10.75 -8.03 -9.47
C VAL A 345 -10.09 -8.05 -8.09
N ARG A 346 -9.86 -6.87 -7.51
CA ARG A 346 -9.43 -6.77 -6.11
C ARG A 346 -10.62 -6.38 -5.23
N LEU A 347 -10.96 -7.25 -4.27
CA LEU A 347 -11.91 -6.96 -3.20
C LEU A 347 -11.16 -6.54 -1.94
N SER A 348 -11.58 -5.45 -1.31
CA SER A 348 -10.99 -4.90 -0.08
C SER A 348 -11.91 -5.10 1.12
N LEU A 349 -11.31 -5.20 2.33
CA LEU A 349 -11.96 -5.61 3.58
C LEU A 349 -12.02 -4.47 4.61
N GLY A 350 -12.03 -3.23 4.17
CA GLY A 350 -11.75 -2.07 5.02
C GLY A 350 -12.96 -1.46 5.75
N ARG A 351 -14.12 -2.12 5.80
CA ARG A 351 -15.35 -1.52 6.37
C ARG A 351 -15.84 -2.29 7.59
N ALA A 352 -16.87 -1.76 8.26
CA ALA A 352 -17.49 -2.46 9.38
C ALA A 352 -17.98 -3.86 8.95
N PRO A 353 -17.89 -4.90 9.79
CA PRO A 353 -18.23 -6.27 9.41
C PRO A 353 -19.65 -6.42 8.88
N THR A 354 -20.60 -5.66 9.42
CA THR A 354 -22.00 -5.62 8.93
C THR A 354 -22.10 -5.11 7.51
N ASP A 355 -21.31 -4.10 7.14
CA ASP A 355 -21.28 -3.54 5.80
C ASP A 355 -20.55 -4.48 4.83
N MET A 356 -19.49 -5.15 5.31
CA MET A 356 -18.77 -6.17 4.55
C MET A 356 -19.66 -7.35 4.18
N ASP A 357 -20.39 -7.90 5.15
CA ASP A 357 -21.32 -9.01 4.92
C ASP A 357 -22.46 -8.59 3.94
N ALA A 358 -23.00 -7.38 4.07
CA ALA A 358 -23.99 -6.85 3.14
C ALA A 358 -23.42 -6.67 1.72
N ALA A 359 -22.20 -6.14 1.60
CA ALA A 359 -21.52 -5.94 0.32
C ALA A 359 -21.24 -7.27 -0.40
N LEU A 360 -20.73 -8.28 0.34
CA LEU A 360 -20.46 -9.61 -0.22
C LEU A 360 -21.73 -10.31 -0.67
N ARG A 361 -22.86 -10.17 0.06
CA ARG A 361 -24.17 -10.69 -0.38
C ARG A 361 -24.69 -9.98 -1.62
N ALA A 362 -24.52 -8.66 -1.72
CA ALA A 362 -24.91 -7.90 -2.89
C ALA A 362 -24.07 -8.33 -4.11
N LEU A 363 -22.77 -8.51 -3.93
CA LEU A 363 -21.87 -9.03 -4.96
C LEU A 363 -22.26 -10.46 -5.39
N ALA A 364 -22.58 -11.36 -4.44
CA ALA A 364 -23.06 -12.70 -4.76
C ALA A 364 -24.31 -12.65 -5.64
N SER A 365 -25.30 -11.81 -5.29
CA SER A 365 -26.53 -11.63 -6.06
C SER A 365 -26.25 -11.12 -7.47
N LEU A 366 -25.27 -10.25 -7.64
CA LEU A 366 -24.86 -9.73 -8.93
C LEU A 366 -24.17 -10.82 -9.80
N LEU A 367 -23.36 -11.69 -9.21
CA LEU A 367 -22.72 -12.80 -9.89
C LEU A 367 -23.74 -13.89 -10.31
N ASP A 368 -24.77 -14.11 -9.50
CA ASP A 368 -25.84 -15.08 -9.77
C ASP A 368 -26.87 -14.59 -10.81
N ALA A 369 -26.86 -13.30 -11.13
CA ALA A 369 -27.78 -12.72 -12.11
C ALA A 369 -27.36 -13.14 -13.54
N PRO A 370 -28.31 -13.58 -14.39
CA PRO A 370 -28.00 -13.95 -15.76
C PRO A 370 -27.44 -12.75 -16.54
N ASP A 371 -26.41 -13.02 -17.32
CA ASP A 371 -25.75 -12.05 -18.19
C ASP A 371 -26.77 -11.44 -19.18
N SER A 372 -27.13 -10.18 -18.97
CA SER A 372 -28.12 -9.46 -19.78
C SER A 372 -27.62 -9.12 -21.20
N SER A 373 -26.31 -9.29 -21.46
CA SER A 373 -25.70 -9.00 -22.77
C SER A 373 -25.88 -10.15 -23.82
N LYS A 374 -26.34 -11.32 -23.35
CA LYS A 374 -26.55 -12.51 -24.21
C LYS A 374 -27.98 -12.69 -24.75
N SER A 375 -28.82 -11.69 -24.63
CA SER A 375 -30.20 -11.69 -25.17
C SER A 375 -30.35 -10.88 -26.48
#